data_03a75a7e092c1acca19b2c45003f848c
#
_entry.id   03a75a7e092c1acca19b2c45003f848c
#
_cell.length_a   1.000
_cell.length_b   1.000
_cell.length_c   1.000
_cell.angle_alpha   90.00
_cell.angle_beta   90.00
_cell.angle_gamma   90.00
#
_symmetry.space_group_name_H-M   'P 1'
#
loop_
_entity.id
_entity.type
_entity.pdbx_description
1 polymer ?
#
loop_
_entity_poly.entity_id
_entity_poly.type
_entity_poly.pdbx_seq_one_letter_code
_entity_poly.pdbx_strand_id
1 'polypeptide(L)'
;MILCLPVSAQVLCVGGTTYSQDFYSLANSPVNQNIAWNDNSTLLGWYEHKVGGINSATLTDFYRANSGNSTQGHLYSFGSASSSNRVLGSLASGATGTVFFGACLRNHHATWVLTSFTVEFTMEQWRSGNRNDPPDRTYFEYKISTTETDIHGTGYTANSASDLLAVNLGGTGAIDGNLASNRSNVSFTVTGIVWNPGEDLWLRWRDPDNSSADQGMGIDDFRFKAVPEPASMMLVGFGLGAVATFGLKHRRWVR
;
A
#
# COMPACT_ATOMS: atom_id res chain seq x y z
N MET A 1 28.08 -0.05 -9.08
CA MET A 1 27.38 -1.35 -9.04
C MET A 1 27.30 -1.75 -7.57
N ILE A 2 26.19 -1.44 -6.91
CA ILE A 2 25.99 -1.76 -5.49
C ILE A 2 25.34 -3.13 -5.46
N LEU A 3 26.08 -4.13 -4.96
CA LEU A 3 25.57 -5.47 -4.71
C LEU A 3 24.62 -5.39 -3.50
N CYS A 4 23.34 -5.54 -3.75
CA CYS A 4 22.37 -5.85 -2.69
C CYS A 4 22.57 -7.33 -2.34
N LEU A 5 23.12 -7.61 -1.15
CA LEU A 5 23.30 -8.99 -0.69
C LEU A 5 21.95 -9.56 -0.24
N PRO A 6 21.67 -10.83 -0.51
CA PRO A 6 20.40 -11.45 -0.13
C PRO A 6 20.41 -11.79 1.36
N VAL A 7 19.77 -10.98 2.16
CA VAL A 7 19.33 -11.37 3.50
C VAL A 7 17.86 -11.01 3.62
N SER A 8 17.02 -12.04 3.68
CA SER A 8 15.59 -12.04 4.00
C SER A 8 14.78 -10.81 3.57
N ALA A 9 13.80 -11.05 2.70
CA ALA A 9 12.86 -10.10 2.14
C ALA A 9 13.51 -9.04 1.24
N GLN A 10 13.48 -9.25 -0.07
CA GLN A 10 13.77 -8.17 -1.01
C GLN A 10 12.65 -7.16 -0.90
N VAL A 11 12.93 -6.05 -0.30
CA VAL A 11 12.04 -4.93 -0.13
C VAL A 11 12.25 -3.99 -1.31
N LEU A 12 11.19 -3.38 -1.79
CA LEU A 12 11.28 -2.32 -2.80
C LEU A 12 12.12 -1.17 -2.24
N CYS A 13 13.23 -0.85 -2.91
CA CYS A 13 14.11 0.23 -2.48
C CYS A 13 13.56 1.56 -3.02
N VAL A 14 13.24 2.49 -2.13
CA VAL A 14 12.83 3.85 -2.48
C VAL A 14 13.91 4.85 -2.07
N GLY A 15 14.36 5.62 -3.02
CA GLY A 15 15.37 6.67 -2.81
C GLY A 15 14.95 7.94 -3.53
N GLY A 16 13.83 8.55 -3.12
CA GLY A 16 13.30 9.76 -3.75
C GLY A 16 12.67 9.57 -5.12
N THR A 17 12.44 8.31 -5.54
CA THR A 17 11.77 7.96 -6.80
C THR A 17 10.35 7.48 -6.56
N THR A 18 9.52 7.59 -7.60
CA THR A 18 8.17 7.03 -7.60
C THR A 18 8.26 5.53 -7.87
N TYR A 19 7.57 4.72 -7.08
CA TYR A 19 7.29 3.32 -7.37
C TYR A 19 5.87 3.18 -7.91
N SER A 20 5.66 2.28 -8.88
CA SER A 20 4.33 1.97 -9.40
C SER A 20 4.16 0.47 -9.64
N GLN A 21 2.92 0.00 -9.48
CA GLN A 21 2.51 -1.38 -9.71
C GLN A 21 1.12 -1.40 -10.35
N ASP A 22 1.01 -2.02 -11.52
CA ASP A 22 -0.24 -2.16 -12.28
C ASP A 22 -0.90 -3.54 -12.12
N PHE A 23 -0.27 -4.45 -11.39
CA PHE A 23 -0.73 -5.81 -11.12
C PHE A 23 -0.96 -6.71 -12.36
N TYR A 24 -0.63 -6.28 -13.57
CA TYR A 24 -0.91 -6.98 -14.83
C TYR A 24 -0.13 -8.30 -14.99
N SER A 25 0.89 -8.51 -14.17
CA SER A 25 1.61 -9.79 -14.10
C SER A 25 0.88 -10.88 -13.31
N LEU A 26 -0.18 -10.53 -12.57
CA LEU A 26 -0.99 -11.51 -11.87
C LEU A 26 -1.74 -12.41 -12.86
N ALA A 27 -1.87 -13.69 -12.51
CA ALA A 27 -2.55 -14.65 -13.36
C ALA A 27 -4.03 -14.28 -13.58
N ASN A 28 -4.53 -14.49 -14.78
CA ASN A 28 -5.94 -14.43 -15.16
C ASN A 28 -6.59 -15.82 -15.30
N SER A 29 -5.79 -16.89 -15.15
CA SER A 29 -6.19 -18.29 -15.24
C SER A 29 -5.23 -19.18 -14.43
N PRO A 30 -5.65 -20.36 -13.95
CA PRO A 30 -7.02 -20.87 -13.97
C PRO A 30 -7.96 -20.09 -13.04
N VAL A 31 -9.21 -19.92 -13.47
CA VAL A 31 -10.22 -19.19 -12.68
C VAL A 31 -10.69 -20.02 -11.48
N ASN A 32 -10.83 -19.39 -10.32
CA ASN A 32 -11.32 -19.99 -9.06
C ASN A 32 -10.47 -21.17 -8.53
N GLN A 33 -9.24 -21.30 -8.96
CA GLN A 33 -8.30 -22.28 -8.45
C GLN A 33 -7.18 -21.58 -7.65
N ASN A 34 -6.63 -22.29 -6.67
CA ASN A 34 -5.49 -21.79 -5.91
C ASN A 34 -4.25 -21.71 -6.80
N ILE A 35 -3.69 -20.53 -6.89
CA ILE A 35 -2.44 -20.21 -7.56
C ILE A 35 -1.46 -19.82 -6.44
N ALA A 36 -0.26 -20.36 -6.46
CA ALA A 36 0.72 -20.09 -5.42
C ALA A 36 1.06 -18.59 -5.37
N TRP A 37 1.01 -18.05 -4.17
CA TRP A 37 1.57 -16.75 -3.83
C TRP A 37 2.87 -16.97 -3.07
N ASN A 38 3.92 -16.32 -3.49
CA ASN A 38 5.18 -16.30 -2.76
C ASN A 38 5.46 -14.82 -2.44
N ASP A 39 5.45 -14.49 -1.17
CA ASP A 39 5.74 -13.15 -0.68
C ASP A 39 7.01 -12.62 -1.31
N ASN A 40 6.97 -11.34 -1.72
CA ASN A 40 8.09 -10.66 -2.34
C ASN A 40 8.62 -11.29 -3.64
N SER A 41 7.93 -12.23 -4.23
CA SER A 41 8.34 -12.97 -5.44
C SER A 41 7.23 -13.01 -6.49
N THR A 42 5.99 -13.32 -6.11
CA THR A 42 4.83 -13.23 -7.04
C THR A 42 4.68 -11.81 -7.58
N LEU A 43 4.77 -10.82 -6.68
CA LEU A 43 4.97 -9.41 -6.97
C LEU A 43 6.11 -8.91 -6.07
N LEU A 44 7.13 -8.32 -6.65
CA LEU A 44 8.29 -7.86 -5.91
C LEU A 44 7.88 -6.81 -4.85
N GLY A 45 8.21 -7.08 -3.58
CA GLY A 45 7.90 -6.23 -2.44
C GLY A 45 6.45 -6.35 -1.94
N TRP A 46 5.64 -7.25 -2.49
CA TRP A 46 4.26 -7.47 -2.06
C TRP A 46 4.11 -8.75 -1.26
N TYR A 47 3.21 -8.69 -0.28
CA TYR A 47 2.98 -9.71 0.75
C TYR A 47 1.49 -9.95 0.93
N GLU A 48 1.14 -11.15 1.39
CA GLU A 48 -0.22 -11.49 1.77
C GLU A 48 -0.25 -12.34 3.05
N HIS A 49 -1.37 -12.34 3.75
CA HIS A 49 -1.61 -13.27 4.86
C HIS A 49 -3.10 -13.42 5.13
N LYS A 50 -3.50 -14.55 5.65
CA LYS A 50 -4.89 -14.83 6.06
C LYS A 50 -4.91 -15.40 7.48
N VAL A 51 -5.80 -14.88 8.33
CA VAL A 51 -5.86 -15.27 9.75
C VAL A 51 -7.27 -15.26 10.30
N GLY A 52 -7.53 -16.17 11.24
CA GLY A 52 -8.77 -16.18 12.01
C GLY A 52 -9.93 -16.95 11.38
N GLY A 53 -9.82 -17.38 10.14
CA GLY A 53 -10.79 -18.26 9.49
C GLY A 53 -10.51 -19.74 9.76
N ILE A 54 -11.51 -20.58 9.55
CA ILE A 54 -11.38 -22.03 9.79
C ILE A 54 -10.38 -22.72 8.85
N ASN A 55 -10.08 -22.10 7.69
CA ASN A 55 -9.13 -22.60 6.69
C ASN A 55 -7.99 -21.60 6.41
N SER A 56 -7.84 -20.54 7.19
CA SER A 56 -6.85 -19.47 6.91
C SER A 56 -5.43 -20.02 6.71
N ALA A 57 -4.98 -20.92 7.58
CA ALA A 57 -3.64 -21.52 7.51
C ALA A 57 -3.40 -22.33 6.22
N THR A 58 -4.43 -22.88 5.59
CA THR A 58 -4.33 -23.65 4.35
C THR A 58 -4.55 -22.80 3.09
N LEU A 59 -5.06 -21.58 3.27
CA LEU A 59 -5.34 -20.62 2.18
C LEU A 59 -4.30 -19.50 2.10
N THR A 60 -3.51 -19.28 3.14
CA THR A 60 -2.30 -18.44 3.10
C THR A 60 -1.35 -19.01 2.04
N ASP A 61 -0.57 -18.17 1.40
CA ASP A 61 0.32 -18.48 0.27
C ASP A 61 -0.40 -18.87 -1.04
N PHE A 62 -1.66 -18.47 -1.17
CA PHE A 62 -2.41 -18.64 -2.42
C PHE A 62 -3.26 -17.42 -2.75
N TYR A 63 -3.47 -17.19 -4.04
CA TYR A 63 -4.46 -16.27 -4.57
C TYR A 63 -5.27 -16.94 -5.69
N ARG A 64 -6.32 -16.29 -6.18
CA ARG A 64 -7.16 -16.80 -7.26
C ARG A 64 -7.43 -15.75 -8.32
N ALA A 65 -7.44 -16.15 -9.58
CA ALA A 65 -8.02 -15.31 -10.64
C ALA A 65 -9.55 -15.37 -10.60
N ASN A 66 -10.21 -14.21 -10.62
CA ASN A 66 -11.67 -14.13 -10.56
C ASN A 66 -12.21 -12.85 -11.19
N SER A 67 -13.49 -12.85 -11.60
CA SER A 67 -14.23 -11.70 -12.10
C SER A 67 -15.33 -11.21 -11.14
N GLY A 68 -15.19 -11.47 -9.84
CA GLY A 68 -16.19 -11.13 -8.82
C GLY A 68 -17.30 -12.18 -8.62
N ASN A 69 -17.29 -13.28 -9.36
CA ASN A 69 -18.35 -14.28 -9.31
C ASN A 69 -18.17 -15.35 -8.19
N SER A 70 -17.04 -15.35 -7.47
CA SER A 70 -16.83 -16.23 -6.31
C SER A 70 -17.45 -15.66 -5.04
N THR A 71 -18.00 -16.55 -4.20
CA THR A 71 -18.42 -16.23 -2.83
C THR A 71 -17.42 -16.72 -1.79
N GLN A 72 -16.32 -17.33 -2.21
CA GLN A 72 -15.29 -17.84 -1.30
C GLN A 72 -14.33 -16.72 -0.95
N GLY A 73 -14.05 -16.54 0.33
CA GLY A 73 -13.01 -15.61 0.77
C GLY A 73 -11.64 -16.03 0.25
N HIS A 74 -10.88 -15.06 -0.24
CA HIS A 74 -9.51 -15.27 -0.71
C HIS A 74 -8.81 -13.94 -1.03
N LEU A 75 -7.49 -13.99 -1.26
CA LEU A 75 -6.80 -12.99 -2.04
C LEU A 75 -7.11 -13.21 -3.52
N TYR A 76 -7.38 -12.15 -4.26
CA TYR A 76 -7.80 -12.23 -5.65
C TYR A 76 -6.95 -11.38 -6.59
N SER A 77 -6.67 -11.96 -7.76
CA SER A 77 -6.42 -11.22 -8.98
C SER A 77 -7.78 -11.01 -9.65
N PHE A 78 -8.42 -9.86 -9.39
CA PHE A 78 -9.68 -9.51 -10.03
C PHE A 78 -9.46 -9.01 -11.45
N GLY A 79 -10.43 -9.20 -12.32
CA GLY A 79 -10.44 -8.72 -13.70
C GLY A 79 -11.40 -9.49 -14.57
N SER A 80 -11.76 -8.91 -15.72
CA SER A 80 -12.58 -9.60 -16.71
C SER A 80 -11.89 -10.88 -17.20
N ALA A 81 -12.67 -11.83 -17.65
CA ALA A 81 -12.16 -13.11 -18.12
C ALA A 81 -11.10 -12.92 -19.21
N SER A 82 -9.95 -13.58 -19.07
CA SER A 82 -8.82 -13.51 -20.00
C SER A 82 -8.18 -12.13 -20.19
N SER A 83 -8.60 -11.11 -19.45
CA SER A 83 -7.95 -9.80 -19.49
C SER A 83 -6.60 -9.85 -18.80
N SER A 84 -5.60 -9.12 -19.32
CA SER A 84 -4.34 -8.85 -18.64
C SER A 84 -4.45 -7.67 -17.67
N ASN A 85 -5.49 -6.85 -17.74
CA ASN A 85 -5.78 -5.84 -16.73
C ASN A 85 -6.26 -6.55 -15.46
N ARG A 86 -5.46 -6.50 -14.40
CA ARG A 86 -5.70 -7.21 -13.13
C ARG A 86 -5.59 -6.26 -11.96
N VAL A 87 -6.38 -6.54 -10.96
CA VAL A 87 -6.50 -5.81 -9.70
C VAL A 87 -6.11 -6.73 -8.56
N LEU A 88 -5.24 -6.30 -7.67
CA LEU A 88 -4.96 -7.05 -6.44
C LEU A 88 -6.00 -6.67 -5.39
N GLY A 89 -6.74 -7.65 -4.90
CA GLY A 89 -7.80 -7.40 -3.92
C GLY A 89 -8.17 -8.62 -3.10
N SER A 90 -9.22 -8.47 -2.31
CA SER A 90 -9.68 -9.50 -1.39
C SER A 90 -11.20 -9.61 -1.35
N LEU A 91 -11.63 -10.74 -0.84
CA LEU A 91 -12.96 -11.03 -0.32
C LEU A 91 -12.75 -11.83 0.95
N ALA A 92 -13.20 -11.32 2.09
CA ALA A 92 -13.16 -12.06 3.35
C ALA A 92 -14.31 -13.07 3.45
N SER A 93 -14.23 -14.00 4.36
CA SER A 93 -15.30 -14.96 4.69
C SER A 93 -14.94 -15.73 5.97
N GLY A 94 -15.90 -16.36 6.63
CA GLY A 94 -15.65 -17.19 7.80
C GLY A 94 -14.64 -18.33 7.57
N ALA A 95 -14.46 -18.77 6.33
CA ALA A 95 -13.44 -19.76 5.97
C ALA A 95 -12.03 -19.16 5.91
N THR A 96 -11.91 -17.95 5.41
CA THR A 96 -10.62 -17.26 5.19
C THR A 96 -10.24 -16.41 6.40
N GLY A 97 -11.22 -15.87 7.11
CA GLY A 97 -11.04 -14.85 8.13
C GLY A 97 -10.60 -13.53 7.53
N THR A 98 -9.80 -12.79 8.24
CA THR A 98 -9.21 -11.54 7.78
C THR A 98 -8.15 -11.82 6.71
N VAL A 99 -8.21 -11.10 5.60
CA VAL A 99 -7.21 -11.12 4.53
C VAL A 99 -6.35 -9.85 4.65
N PHE A 100 -5.04 -10.02 4.62
CA PHE A 100 -4.07 -8.93 4.54
C PHE A 100 -3.36 -8.98 3.20
N PHE A 101 -3.15 -7.84 2.57
CA PHE A 101 -2.26 -7.70 1.41
C PHE A 101 -1.65 -6.31 1.39
N GLY A 102 -0.47 -6.18 0.80
CA GLY A 102 0.19 -4.89 0.75
C GLY A 102 1.66 -4.97 0.36
N ALA A 103 2.37 -3.87 0.55
CA ALA A 103 3.75 -3.70 0.12
C ALA A 103 4.69 -3.35 1.26
N CYS A 104 5.94 -3.80 1.14
CA CYS A 104 7.04 -3.40 2.00
C CYS A 104 8.07 -2.62 1.17
N LEU A 105 8.40 -1.41 1.63
CA LEU A 105 9.32 -0.49 0.96
C LEU A 105 10.46 -0.13 1.92
N ARG A 106 11.71 -0.16 1.45
CA ARG A 106 12.87 0.24 2.25
C ARG A 106 13.37 1.62 1.89
N ASN A 107 13.61 2.46 2.89
CA ASN A 107 14.38 3.68 2.66
C ASN A 107 15.85 3.31 2.36
N HIS A 108 16.18 3.29 1.09
CA HIS A 108 17.53 2.96 0.62
C HIS A 108 18.43 4.20 0.45
N HIS A 109 17.99 5.37 0.89
CA HIS A 109 18.83 6.55 0.86
C HIS A 109 19.93 6.43 1.92
N ALA A 110 21.15 6.86 1.58
CA ALA A 110 22.28 6.70 2.49
C ALA A 110 22.18 7.56 3.76
N THR A 111 21.52 8.72 3.69
CA THR A 111 21.51 9.72 4.77
C THR A 111 20.18 10.42 5.01
N TRP A 112 19.20 10.32 4.10
CA TRP A 112 17.97 11.08 4.21
C TRP A 112 16.94 10.35 5.06
N VAL A 113 16.46 11.05 6.07
CA VAL A 113 15.22 10.70 6.75
C VAL A 113 14.07 11.14 5.86
N LEU A 114 13.14 10.23 5.59
CA LEU A 114 11.92 10.53 4.86
C LEU A 114 10.85 10.92 5.87
N THR A 115 10.15 12.03 5.63
CA THR A 115 9.21 12.61 6.60
C THR A 115 7.78 12.57 6.13
N SER A 116 7.57 12.18 4.86
CA SER A 116 6.24 11.98 4.31
C SER A 116 6.26 10.97 3.17
N PHE A 117 5.10 10.37 2.92
CA PHE A 117 4.86 9.61 1.71
C PHE A 117 3.46 9.88 1.16
N THR A 118 3.33 9.74 -0.14
CA THR A 118 2.05 9.80 -0.86
C THR A 118 1.77 8.44 -1.49
N VAL A 119 0.54 7.99 -1.37
CA VAL A 119 0.02 6.81 -2.05
C VAL A 119 -1.15 7.23 -2.93
N GLU A 120 -1.17 6.71 -4.15
CA GLU A 120 -2.26 6.88 -5.11
C GLU A 120 -2.61 5.50 -5.67
N PHE A 121 -3.88 5.25 -5.86
CA PHE A 121 -4.37 4.03 -6.52
C PHE A 121 -5.80 4.21 -7.01
N THR A 122 -6.24 3.32 -7.89
CA THR A 122 -7.64 3.15 -8.22
C THR A 122 -8.22 2.01 -7.39
N MET A 123 -9.22 2.31 -6.53
CA MET A 123 -10.04 1.29 -5.91
C MET A 123 -11.05 0.77 -6.93
N GLU A 124 -11.18 -0.55 -7.03
CA GLU A 124 -12.16 -1.22 -7.87
C GLU A 124 -12.97 -2.24 -7.06
N GLN A 125 -14.29 -2.19 -7.22
CA GLN A 125 -15.20 -3.15 -6.63
C GLN A 125 -15.63 -4.15 -7.71
N TRP A 126 -15.30 -5.44 -7.48
CA TRP A 126 -15.58 -6.54 -8.41
C TRP A 126 -16.74 -7.42 -7.97
N ARG A 127 -17.13 -7.32 -6.69
CA ARG A 127 -18.28 -8.02 -6.16
C ARG A 127 -19.07 -7.12 -5.22
N SER A 128 -20.39 -7.10 -5.41
CA SER A 128 -21.32 -6.57 -4.42
C SER A 128 -21.81 -7.72 -3.53
N GLY A 129 -21.66 -7.56 -2.23
CA GLY A 129 -22.27 -8.42 -1.21
C GLY A 129 -23.65 -7.90 -0.80
N ASN A 130 -24.18 -8.41 0.32
CA ASN A 130 -25.33 -7.78 0.91
C ASN A 130 -24.97 -6.39 1.39
N ARG A 131 -25.92 -5.46 1.28
CA ARG A 131 -25.74 -4.14 1.85
C ARG A 131 -25.55 -4.26 3.36
N ASN A 132 -24.36 -3.88 3.82
CA ASN A 132 -24.05 -3.74 5.24
C ASN A 132 -24.26 -2.27 5.63
N ASP A 133 -24.77 -2.04 6.82
CA ASP A 133 -24.84 -0.72 7.42
C ASP A 133 -24.06 -0.77 8.75
N PRO A 134 -22.84 -0.23 8.79
CA PRO A 134 -22.16 0.55 7.76
C PRO A 134 -21.71 -0.27 6.54
N PRO A 135 -21.40 0.39 5.40
CA PRO A 135 -20.81 -0.26 4.22
C PRO A 135 -19.53 -1.00 4.59
N ASP A 136 -19.31 -2.12 3.92
CA ASP A 136 -18.10 -2.91 4.07
C ASP A 136 -16.84 -2.11 3.74
N ARG A 137 -15.76 -2.37 4.47
CA ARG A 137 -14.53 -1.58 4.44
C ARG A 137 -13.30 -2.46 4.57
N THR A 138 -12.34 -2.27 3.67
CA THR A 138 -10.98 -2.77 3.83
C THR A 138 -10.09 -1.66 4.34
N TYR A 139 -9.49 -1.84 5.51
CA TYR A 139 -8.76 -0.81 6.25
C TYR A 139 -7.34 -0.66 5.75
N PHE A 140 -6.93 0.57 5.45
CA PHE A 140 -5.53 0.86 5.16
C PHE A 140 -4.77 1.18 6.45
N GLU A 141 -3.60 0.58 6.58
CA GLU A 141 -2.73 0.72 7.74
C GLU A 141 -1.26 0.75 7.30
N TYR A 142 -0.39 1.45 8.04
CA TYR A 142 1.04 1.48 7.77
C TYR A 142 1.88 1.33 9.04
N LYS A 143 3.13 0.89 8.88
CA LYS A 143 4.09 0.72 9.97
C LYS A 143 5.51 0.93 9.47
N ILE A 144 6.34 1.66 10.23
CA ILE A 144 7.79 1.74 10.01
C ILE A 144 8.46 0.80 11.02
N SER A 145 9.35 -0.06 10.55
CA SER A 145 9.97 -1.09 11.39
C SER A 145 11.30 -1.56 10.81
N THR A 146 12.20 -1.99 11.68
CA THR A 146 13.44 -2.71 11.32
C THR A 146 13.34 -4.22 11.57
N THR A 147 12.26 -4.67 12.21
CA THR A 147 12.13 -6.05 12.70
C THR A 147 10.87 -6.76 12.20
N GLU A 148 9.96 -6.04 11.54
CA GLU A 148 8.77 -6.67 10.98
C GLU A 148 9.14 -7.56 9.79
N THR A 149 8.58 -8.76 9.75
CA THR A 149 8.84 -9.74 8.70
C THR A 149 7.56 -10.25 8.04
N ASP A 150 6.39 -9.86 8.58
CA ASP A 150 5.10 -10.34 8.12
C ASP A 150 4.08 -9.21 8.07
N ILE A 151 3.23 -9.23 7.05
CA ILE A 151 2.23 -8.19 6.83
C ILE A 151 1.10 -8.21 7.85
N HIS A 152 0.85 -9.30 8.55
CA HIS A 152 -0.23 -9.43 9.56
C HIS A 152 0.20 -9.02 10.97
N GLY A 153 1.46 -8.60 11.19
CA GLY A 153 1.98 -8.15 12.48
C GLY A 153 1.13 -7.06 13.15
N THR A 154 1.49 -6.71 14.37
CA THR A 154 0.77 -5.69 15.18
C THR A 154 1.46 -4.32 15.15
N GLY A 155 0.82 -3.30 15.72
CA GLY A 155 1.41 -1.95 15.87
C GLY A 155 1.38 -1.11 14.59
N TYR A 156 0.48 -1.40 13.67
CA TYR A 156 0.21 -0.55 12.50
C TYR A 156 -0.62 0.67 12.88
N THR A 157 -0.38 1.76 12.19
CA THR A 157 -1.14 3.02 12.29
C THR A 157 -2.19 3.06 11.19
N ALA A 158 -3.46 3.24 11.55
CA ALA A 158 -4.56 3.34 10.59
C ALA A 158 -4.59 4.72 9.92
N ASN A 159 -4.97 4.74 8.63
CA ASN A 159 -5.27 5.96 7.89
C ASN A 159 -6.57 5.76 7.09
N SER A 160 -7.69 6.17 7.66
CA SER A 160 -9.02 5.95 7.09
C SER A 160 -9.28 6.69 5.77
N ALA A 161 -8.46 7.68 5.40
CA ALA A 161 -8.57 8.36 4.11
C ALA A 161 -8.21 7.46 2.92
N SER A 162 -7.62 6.30 3.20
CA SER A 162 -7.12 5.34 2.22
C SER A 162 -7.79 3.98 2.29
N ASP A 163 -8.82 3.87 3.10
CA ASP A 163 -9.63 2.67 3.17
C ASP A 163 -10.35 2.43 1.84
N LEU A 164 -10.49 1.17 1.45
CA LEU A 164 -11.37 0.81 0.35
C LEU A 164 -12.81 0.81 0.89
N LEU A 165 -13.66 1.59 0.25
CA LEU A 165 -15.07 1.67 0.58
C LEU A 165 -15.90 1.18 -0.59
N ALA A 166 -16.84 0.26 -0.34
CA ALA A 166 -17.76 -0.19 -1.37
C ALA A 166 -18.56 1.00 -1.93
N VAL A 167 -18.49 1.19 -3.23
CA VAL A 167 -19.19 2.27 -3.96
C VAL A 167 -20.53 1.81 -4.54
N ASN A 168 -20.65 0.49 -4.82
CA ASN A 168 -21.88 -0.11 -5.31
C ASN A 168 -22.47 -1.02 -4.22
N LEU A 169 -23.60 -0.60 -3.67
CA LEU A 169 -24.32 -1.30 -2.60
C LEU A 169 -25.62 -1.95 -3.11
N GLY A 170 -25.82 -1.97 -4.43
CA GLY A 170 -27.01 -2.50 -5.07
C GLY A 170 -26.87 -3.97 -5.47
N GLY A 171 -27.73 -4.84 -4.90
CA GLY A 171 -27.76 -6.26 -5.26
C GLY A 171 -26.60 -7.07 -4.69
N THR A 172 -26.50 -8.32 -5.13
CA THR A 172 -25.44 -9.26 -4.75
C THR A 172 -24.89 -9.96 -5.97
N GLY A 173 -23.58 -10.16 -6.05
CA GLY A 173 -22.93 -10.90 -7.13
C GLY A 173 -21.79 -10.13 -7.78
N ALA A 174 -21.32 -10.67 -8.90
CA ALA A 174 -20.26 -10.05 -9.68
C ALA A 174 -20.72 -8.73 -10.29
N ILE A 175 -19.84 -7.75 -10.27
CA ILE A 175 -19.97 -6.47 -10.96
C ILE A 175 -18.69 -6.21 -11.75
N ASP A 176 -18.75 -5.39 -12.78
CA ASP A 176 -17.55 -5.04 -13.56
C ASP A 176 -16.81 -3.87 -12.90
N GLY A 177 -15.68 -4.15 -12.27
CA GLY A 177 -14.84 -3.16 -11.60
C GLY A 177 -14.25 -2.10 -12.54
N ASN A 178 -14.20 -2.36 -13.85
CA ASN A 178 -13.72 -1.38 -14.82
C ASN A 178 -14.72 -0.24 -15.06
N LEU A 179 -15.99 -0.42 -14.70
CA LEU A 179 -17.00 0.64 -14.88
C LEU A 179 -16.75 1.79 -13.87
N ALA A 180 -16.89 3.01 -14.33
CA ALA A 180 -16.70 4.21 -13.51
C ALA A 180 -17.61 4.25 -12.26
N SER A 181 -18.77 3.59 -12.29
CA SER A 181 -19.69 3.46 -11.15
C SER A 181 -19.19 2.51 -10.07
N ASN A 182 -18.20 1.68 -10.35
CA ASN A 182 -17.69 0.61 -9.47
C ASN A 182 -16.24 0.87 -9.05
N ARG A 183 -15.71 2.07 -9.31
CA ARG A 183 -14.32 2.42 -9.01
C ARG A 183 -14.19 3.85 -8.47
N SER A 184 -13.12 4.13 -7.75
CA SER A 184 -12.77 5.47 -7.29
C SER A 184 -11.27 5.65 -7.24
N ASN A 185 -10.80 6.87 -7.56
CA ASN A 185 -9.39 7.23 -7.39
C ASN A 185 -9.16 7.68 -5.97
N VAL A 186 -8.13 7.13 -5.35
CA VAL A 186 -7.70 7.45 -3.99
C VAL A 186 -6.30 8.06 -4.06
N SER A 187 -6.11 9.20 -3.42
CA SER A 187 -4.80 9.84 -3.24
C SER A 187 -4.74 10.43 -1.84
N PHE A 188 -3.67 10.12 -1.12
CA PHE A 188 -3.45 10.66 0.22
C PHE A 188 -1.97 10.81 0.52
N THR A 189 -1.67 11.70 1.47
CA THR A 189 -0.31 11.92 1.95
C THR A 189 -0.27 11.76 3.47
N VAL A 190 0.67 10.95 3.95
CA VAL A 190 1.02 10.86 5.37
C VAL A 190 2.23 11.75 5.60
N THR A 191 2.14 12.63 6.59
CA THR A 191 3.21 13.57 6.99
C THR A 191 3.60 13.36 8.44
N GLY A 192 4.76 13.91 8.84
CA GLY A 192 5.23 13.85 10.23
C GLY A 192 5.73 12.48 10.66
N ILE A 193 6.05 11.61 9.71
CA ILE A 193 6.74 10.34 9.99
C ILE A 193 8.24 10.56 10.15
N VAL A 194 8.90 9.61 10.78
CA VAL A 194 10.36 9.49 10.81
C VAL A 194 10.70 8.14 10.22
N TRP A 195 11.17 8.13 8.97
CA TRP A 195 11.56 6.91 8.26
C TRP A 195 13.03 6.98 7.90
N ASN A 196 13.85 6.40 8.78
CA ASN A 196 15.31 6.46 8.69
C ASN A 196 15.86 5.59 7.55
N PRO A 197 17.08 5.87 7.07
CA PRO A 197 17.81 4.97 6.18
C PRO A 197 17.87 3.54 6.72
N GLY A 198 17.55 2.58 5.86
CA GLY A 198 17.56 1.15 6.19
C GLY A 198 16.31 0.62 6.89
N GLU A 199 15.37 1.47 7.30
CA GLU A 199 14.08 1.03 7.83
C GLU A 199 13.11 0.66 6.72
N ASP A 200 12.15 -0.20 7.06
CA ASP A 200 11.08 -0.66 6.18
C ASP A 200 9.77 0.04 6.51
N LEU A 201 9.09 0.53 5.49
CA LEU A 201 7.71 0.99 5.55
C LEU A 201 6.80 -0.11 5.01
N TRP A 202 5.97 -0.65 5.86
CA TRP A 202 4.93 -1.61 5.53
C TRP A 202 3.62 -0.86 5.29
N LEU A 203 3.03 -1.08 4.14
CA LEU A 203 1.70 -0.61 3.76
C LEU A 203 0.81 -1.82 3.62
N ARG A 204 -0.38 -1.82 4.26
CA ARG A 204 -1.30 -2.95 4.12
C ARG A 204 -2.75 -2.53 4.02
N TRP A 205 -3.51 -3.33 3.34
CA TRP A 205 -4.95 -3.36 3.37
C TRP A 205 -5.39 -4.59 4.16
N ARG A 206 -6.22 -4.37 5.17
CA ARG A 206 -6.76 -5.39 6.06
C ARG A 206 -8.26 -5.50 5.83
N ASP A 207 -8.70 -6.62 5.29
CA ASP A 207 -10.08 -6.95 4.96
C ASP A 207 -10.63 -7.96 5.99
N PRO A 208 -11.34 -7.50 7.04
CA PRO A 208 -11.91 -8.40 8.03
C PRO A 208 -13.14 -9.11 7.47
N ASP A 209 -13.41 -10.32 7.98
CA ASP A 209 -14.67 -11.02 7.75
C ASP A 209 -15.79 -10.29 8.50
N ASN A 210 -16.69 -9.68 7.77
CA ASN A 210 -17.83 -8.94 8.33
C ASN A 210 -19.07 -9.84 8.42
N SER A 211 -20.05 -9.46 9.23
CA SER A 211 -21.33 -10.15 9.25
C SER A 211 -22.05 -9.96 7.91
N SER A 212 -22.58 -11.03 7.33
CA SER A 212 -23.24 -11.02 6.02
C SER A 212 -22.27 -11.31 4.86
N ALA A 213 -22.68 -11.08 3.62
CA ALA A 213 -21.81 -11.34 2.46
C ALA A 213 -20.91 -10.13 2.18
N ASP A 214 -19.60 -10.35 2.24
CA ASP A 214 -18.60 -9.32 2.04
C ASP A 214 -18.51 -8.84 0.60
N GLN A 215 -17.92 -7.67 0.44
CA GLN A 215 -17.63 -7.02 -0.84
C GLN A 215 -16.29 -7.52 -1.39
N GLY A 216 -16.19 -7.74 -2.70
CA GLY A 216 -14.91 -7.99 -3.34
C GLY A 216 -14.31 -6.67 -3.84
N MET A 217 -13.25 -6.20 -3.18
CA MET A 217 -12.60 -4.93 -3.50
C MET A 217 -11.10 -5.11 -3.68
N GLY A 218 -10.48 -4.24 -4.47
CA GLY A 218 -9.04 -4.25 -4.66
C GLY A 218 -8.50 -2.91 -5.15
N ILE A 219 -7.19 -2.91 -5.41
CA ILE A 219 -6.45 -1.74 -5.85
C ILE A 219 -5.80 -2.02 -7.21
N ASP A 220 -5.78 -0.99 -8.05
CA ASP A 220 -5.10 -0.96 -9.33
C ASP A 220 -4.32 0.35 -9.49
N ASP A 221 -3.42 0.42 -10.47
CA ASP A 221 -2.62 1.61 -10.76
C ASP A 221 -1.90 2.20 -9.54
N PHE A 222 -1.41 1.34 -8.65
CA PHE A 222 -0.76 1.76 -7.42
C PHE A 222 0.49 2.60 -7.70
N ARG A 223 0.60 3.75 -7.03
CA ARG A 223 1.76 4.64 -7.06
C ARG A 223 2.16 5.04 -5.65
N PHE A 224 3.44 5.06 -5.42
CA PHE A 224 4.04 5.47 -4.16
C PHE A 224 5.14 6.49 -4.40
N LYS A 225 5.18 7.52 -3.57
CA LYS A 225 6.25 8.53 -3.57
C LYS A 225 6.60 8.90 -2.13
N ALA A 226 7.86 8.81 -1.77
CA ALA A 226 8.36 9.31 -0.50
C ALA A 226 9.14 10.62 -0.71
N VAL A 227 9.05 11.51 0.28
CA VAL A 227 9.66 12.84 0.23
C VAL A 227 10.52 13.04 1.48
N PRO A 228 11.80 13.43 1.33
CA PRO A 228 12.64 13.85 2.44
C PRO A 228 12.15 15.21 2.99
N GLU A 229 12.65 15.58 4.18
CA GLU A 229 12.43 16.94 4.67
C GLU A 229 12.84 17.96 3.60
N PRO A 230 12.02 19.00 3.37
CA PRO A 230 12.45 20.10 2.53
C PRO A 230 13.74 20.66 3.11
N ALA A 231 14.78 20.81 2.28
CA ALA A 231 16.06 21.41 2.66
C ALA A 231 15.96 22.88 3.14
N SER A 232 14.74 23.37 3.38
CA SER A 232 14.40 24.71 3.84
C SER A 232 14.97 25.05 5.22
N MET A 233 15.33 24.09 6.03
CA MET A 233 15.93 24.34 7.35
C MET A 233 17.44 24.63 7.28
N MET A 234 18.13 24.28 6.20
CA MET A 234 19.55 24.66 6.04
C MET A 234 19.77 26.10 5.58
N LEU A 235 18.75 26.76 5.02
CA LEU A 235 18.90 28.13 4.53
C LEU A 235 18.83 29.18 5.64
N VAL A 236 18.24 28.86 6.79
CA VAL A 236 18.16 29.77 7.95
C VAL A 236 19.49 29.85 8.70
N GLY A 237 20.31 28.80 8.66
CA GLY A 237 21.63 28.76 9.31
C GLY A 237 22.71 29.61 8.61
N PHE A 238 22.62 29.81 7.32
CA PHE A 238 23.60 30.60 6.57
C PHE A 238 23.25 32.10 6.41
N GLY A 239 22.01 32.48 6.68
CA GLY A 239 21.55 33.89 6.56
C GLY A 239 21.97 34.80 7.71
N LEU A 240 22.28 34.27 8.87
CA LEU A 240 22.63 35.05 10.07
C LEU A 240 24.14 35.31 10.27
N GLY A 241 25.01 34.64 9.47
CA GLY A 241 26.47 34.81 9.55
C GLY A 241 27.03 35.95 8.71
N ALA A 242 26.27 36.53 7.78
CA ALA A 242 26.81 37.48 6.78
C ALA A 242 26.57 38.97 7.09
N VAL A 243 25.91 39.30 8.21
CA VAL A 243 25.56 40.73 8.54
C VAL A 243 26.53 41.40 9.52
N ALA A 244 27.54 40.68 10.03
CA ALA A 244 28.38 41.19 11.12
C ALA A 244 29.74 41.82 10.72
N THR A 245 30.02 42.07 9.45
CA THR A 245 31.35 42.59 9.05
C THR A 245 31.34 43.83 8.14
N PHE A 246 30.31 44.65 8.16
CA PHE A 246 30.39 45.96 7.52
C PHE A 246 30.07 47.06 8.53
N GLY A 247 31.11 47.62 9.09
CA GLY A 247 30.99 48.87 9.83
C GLY A 247 32.23 49.16 10.70
N LEU A 248 33.15 49.91 10.22
CA LEU A 248 33.87 50.96 10.93
C LEU A 248 35.17 51.29 10.21
N LYS A 249 35.11 52.16 9.19
CA LYS A 249 36.28 52.98 8.81
C LYS A 249 36.07 54.38 9.35
N HIS A 250 36.80 54.68 10.42
CA HIS A 250 36.98 56.02 10.96
C HIS A 250 37.54 57.00 9.91
N ARG A 251 36.85 58.08 9.74
CA ARG A 251 37.44 59.31 9.18
C ARG A 251 38.16 60.07 10.33
N ARG A 252 39.48 60.16 10.26
CA ARG A 252 40.22 61.19 10.91
C ARG A 252 40.33 62.38 9.96
N TRP A 253 39.88 63.56 10.38
CA TRP A 253 40.30 64.85 9.85
C TRP A 253 41.23 65.46 10.86
N VAL A 254 42.41 65.82 10.36
CA VAL A 254 43.43 66.63 11.02
C VAL A 254 43.25 68.04 10.53
N ARG A 255 43.35 68.86 11.43
CA ARG A 255 43.89 70.16 11.12
C ARG A 255 45.26 70.14 11.55
#